data_457963c9ea4d78b51674c615ccf0310f
#
_entry.id   457963c9ea4d78b51674c615ccf0310f
#
_cell.length_a   1.000
_cell.length_b   1.000
_cell.length_c   1.000
_cell.angle_alpha   90.00
_cell.angle_beta   90.00
_cell.angle_gamma   90.00
#
_symmetry.space_group_name_H-M   'P 1'
#
loop_
_entity.id
_entity.type
_entity.pdbx_description
1 polymer ?
#
loop_
_entity_poly.entity_id
_entity_poly.type
_entity_poly.pdbx_seq_one_letter_code
_entity_poly.pdbx_strand_id
1 'polypeptide(L)'
;VNILEANNVTKNYAAHKALDDVSIAIPKQSIFGLLGPNGAGKTTLIRIINQIIMCDEGEISIKGEKLHPKHIKDIGYLPEERGLYKKMKVGEQLMYLAQLKGLSNAEARKRIKHWLEKLGLTEWSGKKVEDLSKGMAQKIQFIATVLHEPDILILDEPFSGFDPVNANLIKDEIFELRDKGATVIFSTHRMESVEQLCDDIALINKSQKILDGTKRDIKNSFKSGKYVVNYKGSLNGLSTNFDVLDTTVVQDDLSESMLQAKAGQLPNDILKELINLIEVHSFVEVVPSINDIFIDIVEGGKS
;
A
#
# COMPACT_ATOMS: atom_id res chain seq x y z
N VAL A 1 -14.28 6.23 11.38
CA VAL A 1 -15.33 5.22 11.10
C VAL A 1 -14.75 4.23 10.09
N ASN A 2 -14.82 2.93 10.39
CA ASN A 2 -14.32 1.89 9.51
C ASN A 2 -15.37 1.52 8.46
N ILE A 3 -14.91 1.26 7.22
CA ILE A 3 -15.78 0.78 6.15
C ILE A 3 -15.80 -0.75 6.10
N LEU A 4 -14.67 -1.38 6.49
CA LEU A 4 -14.52 -2.82 6.54
C LEU A 4 -13.83 -3.22 7.85
N GLU A 5 -14.34 -4.26 8.49
CA GLU A 5 -13.72 -4.88 9.65
C GLU A 5 -13.69 -6.40 9.47
N ALA A 6 -12.54 -6.98 9.67
CA ALA A 6 -12.33 -8.41 9.78
C ALA A 6 -12.01 -8.71 11.24
N ASN A 7 -12.75 -9.63 11.86
CA ASN A 7 -12.63 -9.97 13.27
C ASN A 7 -12.32 -11.47 13.42
N ASN A 8 -11.13 -11.77 13.97
CA ASN A 8 -10.66 -13.12 14.28
C ASN A 8 -10.77 -14.11 13.11
N VAL A 9 -10.44 -13.62 11.89
CA VAL A 9 -10.60 -14.41 10.66
C VAL A 9 -9.55 -15.49 10.58
N THR A 10 -10.02 -16.75 10.54
CA THR A 10 -9.18 -17.96 10.38
C THR A 10 -9.56 -18.69 9.10
N LYS A 11 -8.55 -19.18 8.37
CA LYS A 11 -8.74 -20.01 7.17
C LYS A 11 -7.70 -21.11 7.08
N ASN A 12 -8.17 -22.35 6.98
CA ASN A 12 -7.36 -23.54 6.84
C ASN A 12 -7.51 -24.17 5.45
N TYR A 13 -6.43 -24.64 4.89
CA TYR A 13 -6.39 -25.47 3.69
C TYR A 13 -5.65 -26.77 4.00
N ALA A 14 -6.36 -27.88 4.10
CA ALA A 14 -5.81 -29.19 4.43
C ALA A 14 -4.78 -29.11 5.61
N ALA A 15 -3.47 -29.14 5.28
CA ALA A 15 -2.40 -29.09 6.27
C ALA A 15 -1.82 -27.69 6.53
N HIS A 16 -2.35 -26.64 5.87
CA HIS A 16 -1.82 -25.29 5.96
C HIS A 16 -2.88 -24.29 6.47
N LYS A 17 -2.56 -23.59 7.55
CA LYS A 17 -3.36 -22.47 8.04
C LYS A 17 -2.94 -21.21 7.27
N ALA A 18 -3.81 -20.71 6.41
CA ALA A 18 -3.53 -19.55 5.56
C ALA A 18 -3.82 -18.21 6.25
N LEU A 19 -4.75 -18.20 7.21
CA LEU A 19 -5.03 -17.09 8.13
C LEU A 19 -5.24 -17.68 9.53
N ASP A 20 -4.65 -17.06 10.53
CA ASP A 20 -4.69 -17.46 11.92
C ASP A 20 -5.05 -16.26 12.79
N ASP A 21 -6.33 -16.17 13.15
CA ASP A 21 -6.88 -15.13 14.04
C ASP A 21 -6.59 -13.68 13.56
N VAL A 22 -6.78 -13.42 12.29
CA VAL A 22 -6.49 -12.11 11.69
C VAL A 22 -7.62 -11.13 11.90
N SER A 23 -7.34 -10.03 12.62
CA SER A 23 -8.28 -8.92 12.84
C SER A 23 -7.72 -7.62 12.26
N ILE A 24 -8.47 -6.97 11.34
CA ILE A 24 -8.07 -5.75 10.63
C ILE A 24 -9.26 -4.81 10.55
N ALA A 25 -9.03 -3.52 10.81
CA ALA A 25 -10.00 -2.46 10.65
C ALA A 25 -9.53 -1.46 9.58
N ILE A 26 -10.34 -1.23 8.56
CA ILE A 26 -10.01 -0.38 7.42
C ILE A 26 -10.84 0.91 7.50
N PRO A 27 -10.18 2.08 7.67
CA PRO A 27 -10.86 3.36 7.73
C PRO A 27 -11.54 3.70 6.40
N LYS A 28 -12.68 4.41 6.49
CA LYS A 28 -13.37 4.92 5.29
C LYS A 28 -12.52 6.01 4.62
N GLN A 29 -12.53 6.03 3.27
CA GLN A 29 -11.87 7.06 2.46
C GLN A 29 -10.35 7.14 2.74
N SER A 30 -9.70 5.99 2.85
CA SER A 30 -8.25 5.85 3.03
C SER A 30 -7.67 4.90 1.99
N ILE A 31 -6.36 4.94 1.85
CA ILE A 31 -5.59 3.92 1.12
C ILE A 31 -4.92 3.04 2.17
N PHE A 32 -5.41 1.82 2.30
CA PHE A 32 -4.95 0.83 3.28
C PHE A 32 -4.03 -0.19 2.62
N GLY A 33 -2.79 -0.28 3.09
CA GLY A 33 -1.79 -1.24 2.62
C GLY A 33 -1.89 -2.58 3.32
N LEU A 34 -2.17 -3.65 2.57
CA LEU A 34 -2.11 -5.02 3.07
C LEU A 34 -0.77 -5.65 2.67
N LEU A 35 0.16 -5.73 3.61
CA LEU A 35 1.55 -6.06 3.39
C LEU A 35 1.90 -7.47 3.84
N GLY A 36 2.99 -8.00 3.33
CA GLY A 36 3.54 -9.28 3.74
C GLY A 36 4.21 -10.04 2.59
N PRO A 37 5.03 -11.04 2.90
CA PRO A 37 5.66 -11.87 1.89
C PRO A 37 4.64 -12.71 1.10
N ASN A 38 5.09 -13.32 0.00
CA ASN A 38 4.27 -14.27 -0.75
C ASN A 38 3.90 -15.46 0.15
N GLY A 39 2.63 -15.88 0.08
CA GLY A 39 2.11 -16.95 0.93
C GLY A 39 1.75 -16.53 2.37
N ALA A 40 1.88 -15.25 2.74
CA ALA A 40 1.54 -14.77 4.10
C ALA A 40 0.04 -14.82 4.44
N GLY A 41 -0.85 -14.93 3.44
CA GLY A 41 -2.31 -14.97 3.65
C GLY A 41 -3.07 -13.79 3.02
N LYS A 42 -2.39 -12.77 2.47
CA LYS A 42 -3.02 -11.57 1.88
C LYS A 42 -4.11 -11.89 0.86
N THR A 43 -3.77 -12.67 -0.17
CA THR A 43 -4.73 -13.06 -1.23
C THR A 43 -5.86 -13.92 -0.69
N THR A 44 -5.62 -14.72 0.36
CA THR A 44 -6.68 -15.48 1.05
C THR A 44 -7.68 -14.53 1.71
N LEU A 45 -7.22 -13.53 2.45
CA LEU A 45 -8.08 -12.52 3.06
C LEU A 45 -8.87 -11.73 2.00
N ILE A 46 -8.20 -11.29 0.93
CA ILE A 46 -8.85 -10.61 -0.21
C ILE A 46 -9.96 -11.49 -0.82
N ARG A 47 -9.72 -12.79 -1.02
CA ARG A 47 -10.72 -13.71 -1.55
C ARG A 47 -11.91 -13.91 -0.62
N ILE A 48 -11.70 -13.88 0.70
CA ILE A 48 -12.79 -13.92 1.69
C ILE A 48 -13.62 -12.63 1.61
N ILE A 49 -12.99 -11.45 1.58
CA ILE A 49 -13.68 -10.15 1.43
C ILE A 49 -14.53 -10.13 0.15
N ASN A 50 -14.02 -10.68 -0.95
CA ASN A 50 -14.74 -10.80 -2.22
C ASN A 50 -15.74 -11.97 -2.27
N GLN A 51 -15.92 -12.72 -1.19
CA GLN A 51 -16.80 -13.90 -1.11
C GLN A 51 -16.49 -14.97 -2.17
N ILE A 52 -15.26 -15.04 -2.63
CA ILE A 52 -14.78 -16.12 -3.51
C ILE A 52 -14.61 -17.41 -2.69
N ILE A 53 -14.19 -17.27 -1.43
CA ILE A 53 -14.11 -18.35 -0.44
C ILE A 53 -14.69 -17.86 0.89
N MET A 54 -15.04 -18.79 1.78
CA MET A 54 -15.51 -18.48 3.14
C MET A 54 -14.36 -18.64 4.15
N CYS A 55 -14.35 -17.84 5.22
CA CYS A 55 -13.53 -18.11 6.40
C CYS A 55 -14.09 -19.32 7.15
N ASP A 56 -13.23 -19.98 7.92
CA ASP A 56 -13.64 -21.12 8.76
C ASP A 56 -14.10 -20.61 10.14
N GLU A 57 -13.44 -19.56 10.65
CA GLU A 57 -13.79 -18.87 11.91
C GLU A 57 -13.73 -17.37 11.72
N GLY A 58 -14.34 -16.62 12.64
CA GLY A 58 -14.42 -15.18 12.60
C GLY A 58 -15.46 -14.64 11.63
N GLU A 59 -15.45 -13.34 11.41
CA GLU A 59 -16.39 -12.69 10.52
C GLU A 59 -15.81 -11.42 9.88
N ILE A 60 -16.42 -11.02 8.77
CA ILE A 60 -16.14 -9.74 8.11
C ILE A 60 -17.42 -8.92 8.10
N SER A 61 -17.30 -7.63 8.38
CA SER A 61 -18.37 -6.65 8.21
C SER A 61 -17.96 -5.56 7.20
N ILE A 62 -18.94 -5.07 6.45
CA ILE A 62 -18.80 -3.93 5.53
C ILE A 62 -19.87 -2.92 5.88
N LYS A 63 -19.49 -1.66 6.11
CA LYS A 63 -20.39 -0.57 6.51
C LYS A 63 -21.21 -0.92 7.77
N GLY A 64 -20.61 -1.68 8.71
CA GLY A 64 -21.26 -2.13 9.94
C GLY A 64 -22.21 -3.32 9.78
N GLU A 65 -22.39 -3.86 8.58
CA GLU A 65 -23.22 -5.05 8.35
C GLU A 65 -22.33 -6.26 8.07
N LYS A 66 -22.74 -7.44 8.55
CA LYS A 66 -22.05 -8.70 8.23
C LYS A 66 -21.94 -8.89 6.72
N LEU A 67 -20.77 -9.33 6.25
CA LEU A 67 -20.49 -9.55 4.84
C LEU A 67 -21.56 -10.44 4.18
N HIS A 68 -22.16 -9.95 3.11
CA HIS A 68 -23.25 -10.58 2.38
C HIS A 68 -23.07 -10.38 0.87
N PRO A 69 -23.56 -11.29 -0.01
CA PRO A 69 -23.45 -11.15 -1.47
C PRO A 69 -23.89 -9.79 -2.04
N LYS A 70 -24.82 -9.09 -1.38
CA LYS A 70 -25.24 -7.74 -1.78
C LYS A 70 -24.09 -6.71 -1.81
N HIS A 71 -23.04 -6.90 -0.98
CA HIS A 71 -21.92 -5.97 -0.90
C HIS A 71 -20.95 -6.09 -2.09
N ILE A 72 -21.01 -7.19 -2.86
CA ILE A 72 -20.11 -7.40 -4.02
C ILE A 72 -20.30 -6.35 -5.12
N LYS A 73 -21.49 -5.76 -5.21
CA LYS A 73 -21.75 -4.65 -6.14
C LYS A 73 -21.00 -3.37 -5.76
N ASP A 74 -20.69 -3.18 -4.48
CA ASP A 74 -20.00 -2.01 -3.93
C ASP A 74 -18.47 -2.21 -3.90
N ILE A 75 -18.00 -3.40 -4.31
CA ILE A 75 -16.57 -3.74 -4.34
C ILE A 75 -16.07 -3.82 -5.78
N GLY A 76 -14.99 -3.10 -6.07
CA GLY A 76 -14.16 -3.28 -7.25
C GLY A 76 -12.94 -4.13 -6.89
N TYR A 77 -12.70 -5.23 -7.60
CA TYR A 77 -11.55 -6.08 -7.35
C TYR A 77 -10.67 -6.23 -8.60
N LEU A 78 -9.43 -5.80 -8.48
CA LEU A 78 -8.37 -6.00 -9.47
C LEU A 78 -7.45 -7.13 -8.98
N PRO A 79 -7.58 -8.35 -9.50
CA PRO A 79 -6.70 -9.45 -9.14
C PRO A 79 -5.32 -9.31 -9.80
N GLU A 80 -4.30 -9.94 -9.21
CA GLU A 80 -2.95 -10.02 -9.78
C GLU A 80 -2.96 -10.70 -11.15
N GLU A 81 -3.74 -11.79 -11.30
CA GLU A 81 -3.91 -12.48 -12.57
C GLU A 81 -4.98 -11.83 -13.45
N ARG A 82 -4.72 -11.79 -14.75
CA ARG A 82 -5.61 -11.10 -15.69
C ARG A 82 -6.88 -11.93 -15.96
N GLY A 83 -8.03 -11.36 -15.54
CA GLY A 83 -9.36 -11.95 -15.79
C GLY A 83 -10.03 -11.52 -17.10
N LEU A 84 -9.28 -11.03 -18.10
CA LEU A 84 -9.85 -10.54 -19.35
C LEU A 84 -10.06 -11.68 -20.37
N TYR A 85 -11.20 -11.68 -21.07
CA TYR A 85 -11.52 -12.63 -22.14
C TYR A 85 -10.78 -12.26 -23.42
N LYS A 86 -9.73 -12.98 -23.76
CA LYS A 86 -8.80 -12.65 -24.86
C LYS A 86 -9.48 -12.41 -26.21
N LYS A 87 -10.51 -13.18 -26.57
CA LYS A 87 -11.19 -13.14 -27.87
C LYS A 87 -12.31 -12.08 -27.94
N MET A 88 -12.71 -11.49 -26.82
CA MET A 88 -13.69 -10.40 -26.78
C MET A 88 -13.08 -9.08 -27.23
N LYS A 89 -13.90 -8.20 -27.83
CA LYS A 89 -13.50 -6.81 -28.05
C LYS A 89 -13.51 -6.05 -26.75
N VAL A 90 -12.59 -5.08 -26.61
CA VAL A 90 -12.43 -4.27 -25.39
C VAL A 90 -13.75 -3.61 -24.97
N GLY A 91 -14.44 -2.91 -25.88
CA GLY A 91 -15.69 -2.25 -25.54
C GLY A 91 -16.81 -3.22 -25.16
N GLU A 92 -16.90 -4.39 -25.81
CA GLU A 92 -17.87 -5.42 -25.48
C GLU A 92 -17.60 -6.00 -24.08
N GLN A 93 -16.34 -6.27 -23.76
CA GLN A 93 -15.96 -6.77 -22.43
C GLN A 93 -16.25 -5.77 -21.32
N LEU A 94 -15.87 -4.51 -21.51
CA LEU A 94 -16.15 -3.45 -20.54
C LEU A 94 -17.66 -3.29 -20.32
N MET A 95 -18.45 -3.34 -21.39
CA MET A 95 -19.91 -3.30 -21.32
C MET A 95 -20.47 -4.49 -20.53
N TYR A 96 -20.01 -5.68 -20.82
CA TYR A 96 -20.43 -6.90 -20.13
C TYR A 96 -20.14 -6.82 -18.63
N LEU A 97 -18.91 -6.43 -18.26
CA LEU A 97 -18.51 -6.31 -16.85
C LEU A 97 -19.27 -5.19 -16.12
N ALA A 98 -19.53 -4.06 -16.79
CA ALA A 98 -20.33 -2.98 -16.25
C ALA A 98 -21.77 -3.42 -15.94
N GLN A 99 -22.38 -4.19 -16.86
CA GLN A 99 -23.74 -4.72 -16.67
C GLN A 99 -23.81 -5.74 -15.53
N LEU A 100 -22.80 -6.60 -15.37
CA LEU A 100 -22.70 -7.52 -14.22
C LEU A 100 -22.67 -6.78 -12.87
N LYS A 101 -22.17 -5.53 -12.87
CA LYS A 101 -22.18 -4.65 -11.69
C LYS A 101 -23.45 -3.78 -11.59
N GLY A 102 -24.44 -4.00 -12.47
CA GLY A 102 -25.76 -3.38 -12.42
C GLY A 102 -25.88 -2.04 -13.14
N LEU A 103 -24.89 -1.60 -13.93
CA LEU A 103 -25.02 -0.37 -14.72
C LEU A 103 -26.00 -0.57 -15.89
N SER A 104 -26.78 0.46 -16.14
CA SER A 104 -27.58 0.52 -17.37
C SER A 104 -26.69 0.64 -18.61
N ASN A 105 -27.21 0.24 -19.79
CA ASN A 105 -26.49 0.38 -21.06
C ASN A 105 -26.04 1.83 -21.35
N ALA A 106 -26.88 2.81 -21.03
CA ALA A 106 -26.58 4.22 -21.29
C ALA A 106 -25.45 4.71 -20.38
N GLU A 107 -25.52 4.38 -19.09
CA GLU A 107 -24.52 4.77 -18.11
C GLU A 107 -23.18 4.06 -18.35
N ALA A 108 -23.20 2.75 -18.62
CA ALA A 108 -22.01 1.99 -18.97
C ALA A 108 -21.29 2.58 -20.18
N ARG A 109 -22.02 2.91 -21.28
CA ARG A 109 -21.42 3.56 -22.46
C ARG A 109 -20.76 4.89 -22.14
N LYS A 110 -21.41 5.74 -21.32
CA LYS A 110 -20.87 7.04 -20.90
C LYS A 110 -19.58 6.86 -20.14
N ARG A 111 -19.56 5.97 -19.13
CA ARG A 111 -18.38 5.72 -18.27
C ARG A 111 -17.25 5.03 -19.04
N ILE A 112 -17.55 4.04 -19.89
CA ILE A 112 -16.56 3.38 -20.76
C ILE A 112 -15.88 4.41 -21.66
N LYS A 113 -16.66 5.27 -22.34
CA LYS A 113 -16.10 6.32 -23.19
C LYS A 113 -15.14 7.22 -22.38
N HIS A 114 -15.61 7.74 -21.24
CA HIS A 114 -14.80 8.58 -20.36
C HIS A 114 -13.47 7.92 -19.95
N TRP A 115 -13.49 6.68 -19.47
CA TRP A 115 -12.31 5.99 -19.04
C TRP A 115 -11.35 5.64 -20.17
N LEU A 116 -11.86 5.25 -21.34
CA LEU A 116 -11.03 4.98 -22.50
C LEU A 116 -10.33 6.26 -22.99
N GLU A 117 -11.03 7.39 -23.00
CA GLU A 117 -10.45 8.70 -23.31
C GLU A 117 -9.37 9.08 -22.29
N LYS A 118 -9.70 8.99 -20.99
CA LYS A 118 -8.80 9.36 -19.88
C LYS A 118 -7.50 8.57 -19.88
N LEU A 119 -7.52 7.27 -20.20
CA LEU A 119 -6.35 6.42 -20.25
C LEU A 119 -5.71 6.25 -21.64
N GLY A 120 -6.18 7.01 -22.65
CA GLY A 120 -5.64 7.03 -24.01
C GLY A 120 -5.87 5.74 -24.80
N LEU A 121 -7.04 5.09 -24.61
CA LEU A 121 -7.37 3.79 -25.20
C LEU A 121 -8.62 3.82 -26.11
N THR A 122 -9.09 4.99 -26.52
CA THR A 122 -10.34 5.16 -27.32
C THR A 122 -10.34 4.33 -28.60
N GLU A 123 -9.23 4.33 -29.35
CA GLU A 123 -9.11 3.60 -30.62
C GLU A 123 -9.10 2.07 -30.46
N TRP A 124 -8.89 1.60 -29.23
CA TRP A 124 -8.81 0.17 -28.90
C TRP A 124 -10.18 -0.45 -28.56
N SER A 125 -11.21 0.36 -28.44
CA SER A 125 -12.57 -0.12 -28.08
C SER A 125 -13.08 -1.24 -28.98
N GLY A 126 -12.81 -1.15 -30.29
CA GLY A 126 -13.22 -2.16 -31.29
C GLY A 126 -12.22 -3.30 -31.50
N LYS A 127 -11.04 -3.27 -30.87
CA LYS A 127 -10.00 -4.29 -31.00
C LYS A 127 -10.20 -5.42 -29.98
N LYS A 128 -9.65 -6.59 -30.27
CA LYS A 128 -9.71 -7.70 -29.33
C LYS A 128 -8.71 -7.50 -28.17
N VAL A 129 -9.03 -8.07 -27.01
CA VAL A 129 -8.14 -8.02 -25.84
C VAL A 129 -6.79 -8.68 -26.11
N GLU A 130 -6.74 -9.73 -26.94
CA GLU A 130 -5.50 -10.41 -27.32
C GLU A 130 -4.54 -9.51 -28.14
N ASP A 131 -5.04 -8.45 -28.77
CA ASP A 131 -4.23 -7.50 -29.55
C ASP A 131 -3.55 -6.43 -28.68
N LEU A 132 -3.91 -6.36 -27.39
CA LEU A 132 -3.39 -5.34 -26.45
C LEU A 132 -1.98 -5.68 -25.97
N SER A 133 -1.15 -4.67 -25.80
CA SER A 133 0.08 -4.80 -25.03
C SER A 133 -0.22 -5.14 -23.56
N LYS A 134 0.80 -5.60 -22.83
CA LYS A 134 0.68 -5.94 -21.41
C LYS A 134 0.15 -4.75 -20.57
N GLY A 135 0.71 -3.56 -20.76
CA GLY A 135 0.28 -2.35 -20.06
C GLY A 135 -1.12 -1.88 -20.45
N MET A 136 -1.48 -1.99 -21.74
CA MET A 136 -2.85 -1.67 -22.19
C MET A 136 -3.89 -2.62 -21.59
N ALA A 137 -3.62 -3.93 -21.58
CA ALA A 137 -4.51 -4.90 -20.97
C ALA A 137 -4.70 -4.62 -19.47
N GLN A 138 -3.67 -4.15 -18.79
CA GLN A 138 -3.72 -3.76 -17.38
C GLN A 138 -4.57 -2.50 -17.15
N LYS A 139 -4.44 -1.49 -18.04
CA LYS A 139 -5.34 -0.32 -18.02
C LYS A 139 -6.81 -0.72 -18.23
N ILE A 140 -7.09 -1.63 -19.18
CA ILE A 140 -8.46 -2.12 -19.41
C ILE A 140 -9.00 -2.88 -18.20
N GLN A 141 -8.16 -3.67 -17.54
CA GLN A 141 -8.54 -4.37 -16.31
C GLN A 141 -8.83 -3.38 -15.16
N PHE A 142 -8.01 -2.34 -15.01
CA PHE A 142 -8.27 -1.26 -14.06
C PHE A 142 -9.61 -0.55 -14.38
N ILE A 143 -9.84 -0.17 -15.64
CA ILE A 143 -11.13 0.42 -16.07
C ILE A 143 -12.29 -0.48 -15.64
N ALA A 144 -12.25 -1.77 -15.99
CA ALA A 144 -13.30 -2.72 -15.64
C ALA A 144 -13.58 -2.78 -14.12
N THR A 145 -12.56 -2.56 -13.32
CA THR A 145 -12.64 -2.60 -11.85
C THR A 145 -13.32 -1.36 -11.27
N VAL A 146 -13.15 -0.19 -11.89
CA VAL A 146 -13.64 1.09 -11.36
C VAL A 146 -14.90 1.63 -12.03
N LEU A 147 -15.34 1.04 -13.15
CA LEU A 147 -16.49 1.51 -13.96
C LEU A 147 -17.78 1.73 -13.17
N HIS A 148 -18.04 0.91 -12.17
CA HIS A 148 -19.25 0.97 -11.36
C HIS A 148 -19.14 1.90 -10.15
N GLU A 149 -18.01 2.64 -10.01
CA GLU A 149 -17.74 3.56 -8.90
C GLU A 149 -17.88 2.87 -7.54
N PRO A 150 -17.03 1.86 -7.25
CA PRO A 150 -17.13 1.10 -6.02
C PRO A 150 -16.80 1.94 -4.78
N ASP A 151 -17.47 1.65 -3.65
CA ASP A 151 -17.10 2.24 -2.36
C ASP A 151 -15.80 1.65 -1.79
N ILE A 152 -15.52 0.38 -2.14
CA ILE A 152 -14.29 -0.33 -1.76
C ILE A 152 -13.58 -0.82 -3.04
N LEU A 153 -12.35 -0.40 -3.21
CA LEU A 153 -11.49 -0.79 -4.33
C LEU A 153 -10.35 -1.66 -3.81
N ILE A 154 -10.33 -2.93 -4.19
CA ILE A 154 -9.28 -3.88 -3.81
C ILE A 154 -8.34 -4.07 -4.99
N LEU A 155 -7.07 -3.75 -4.81
CA LEU A 155 -6.03 -3.80 -5.84
C LEU A 155 -4.93 -4.76 -5.39
N ASP A 156 -4.84 -5.92 -6.03
CA ASP A 156 -3.81 -6.92 -5.76
C ASP A 156 -2.68 -6.79 -6.79
N GLU A 157 -1.51 -6.33 -6.35
CA GLU A 157 -0.33 -6.04 -7.18
C GLU A 157 -0.61 -5.17 -8.44
N PRO A 158 -1.31 -4.03 -8.32
CA PRO A 158 -1.85 -3.30 -9.47
C PRO A 158 -0.79 -2.74 -10.42
N PHE A 159 0.43 -2.53 -9.95
CA PHE A 159 1.52 -1.97 -10.77
C PHE A 159 2.40 -3.05 -11.42
N SER A 160 2.07 -4.32 -11.25
CA SER A 160 2.79 -5.42 -11.89
C SER A 160 2.66 -5.32 -13.41
N GLY A 161 3.79 -5.06 -14.10
CA GLY A 161 3.84 -5.00 -15.56
C GLY A 161 3.56 -3.64 -16.20
N PHE A 162 3.41 -2.59 -15.41
CA PHE A 162 3.49 -1.21 -15.89
C PHE A 162 4.96 -0.73 -15.94
N ASP A 163 5.24 0.14 -16.89
CA ASP A 163 6.38 1.03 -16.84
C ASP A 163 6.14 2.18 -15.84
N PRO A 164 7.17 2.93 -15.43
CA PRO A 164 7.02 3.99 -14.43
C PRO A 164 5.99 5.08 -14.80
N VAL A 165 5.85 5.42 -16.08
CA VAL A 165 4.92 6.46 -16.53
C VAL A 165 3.48 6.00 -16.37
N ASN A 166 3.18 4.78 -16.83
CA ASN A 166 1.85 4.20 -16.68
C ASN A 166 1.51 3.87 -15.22
N ALA A 167 2.50 3.48 -14.41
CA ALA A 167 2.31 3.28 -12.98
C ALA A 167 1.89 4.59 -12.27
N ASN A 168 2.55 5.71 -12.59
CA ASN A 168 2.20 7.02 -12.01
C ASN A 168 0.79 7.46 -12.44
N LEU A 169 0.41 7.26 -13.70
CA LEU A 169 -0.95 7.55 -14.17
C LEU A 169 -2.01 6.80 -13.34
N ILE A 170 -1.79 5.52 -13.06
CA ILE A 170 -2.73 4.72 -12.25
C ILE A 170 -2.71 5.14 -10.78
N LYS A 171 -1.55 5.57 -10.24
CA LYS A 171 -1.47 6.14 -8.87
C LYS A 171 -2.33 7.39 -8.75
N ASP A 172 -2.25 8.30 -9.71
CA ASP A 172 -3.04 9.53 -9.73
C ASP A 172 -4.55 9.21 -9.75
N GLU A 173 -4.96 8.21 -10.55
CA GLU A 173 -6.35 7.74 -10.57
C GLU A 173 -6.80 7.14 -9.24
N ILE A 174 -5.93 6.39 -8.55
CA ILE A 174 -6.21 5.84 -7.23
C ILE A 174 -6.44 6.96 -6.21
N PHE A 175 -5.60 8.00 -6.21
CA PHE A 175 -5.79 9.16 -5.35
C PHE A 175 -7.09 9.89 -5.66
N GLU A 176 -7.42 10.12 -6.95
CA GLU A 176 -8.66 10.76 -7.34
C GLU A 176 -9.90 9.97 -6.89
N LEU A 177 -9.87 8.64 -7.01
CA LEU A 177 -10.95 7.78 -6.55
C LEU A 177 -11.13 7.83 -5.03
N ARG A 178 -10.04 7.81 -4.25
CA ARG A 178 -10.08 8.00 -2.79
C ARG A 178 -10.66 9.36 -2.44
N ASP A 179 -10.23 10.43 -3.11
CA ASP A 179 -10.69 11.79 -2.84
C ASP A 179 -12.19 11.97 -3.17
N LYS A 180 -12.71 11.17 -4.11
CA LYS A 180 -14.14 11.07 -4.40
C LYS A 180 -14.93 10.20 -3.41
N GLY A 181 -14.27 9.60 -2.43
CA GLY A 181 -14.91 8.87 -1.33
C GLY A 181 -14.70 7.35 -1.33
N ALA A 182 -14.02 6.78 -2.32
CA ALA A 182 -13.68 5.37 -2.32
C ALA A 182 -12.63 5.05 -1.24
N THR A 183 -12.71 3.85 -0.68
CA THR A 183 -11.65 3.29 0.16
C THR A 183 -10.86 2.28 -0.64
N VAL A 184 -9.55 2.38 -0.61
CA VAL A 184 -8.67 1.52 -1.41
C VAL A 184 -7.94 0.54 -0.49
N ILE A 185 -8.02 -0.74 -0.79
CA ILE A 185 -7.21 -1.81 -0.18
C ILE A 185 -6.15 -2.18 -1.19
N PHE A 186 -4.90 -1.91 -0.84
CA PHE A 186 -3.76 -2.06 -1.72
C PHE A 186 -2.87 -3.20 -1.22
N SER A 187 -2.84 -4.32 -1.94
CA SER A 187 -1.99 -5.47 -1.61
C SER A 187 -0.73 -5.44 -2.47
N THR A 188 0.42 -5.44 -1.83
CA THR A 188 1.71 -5.46 -2.53
C THR A 188 2.85 -5.95 -1.63
N HIS A 189 3.93 -6.39 -2.29
CA HIS A 189 5.23 -6.64 -1.66
C HIS A 189 6.24 -5.51 -1.96
N ARG A 190 5.86 -4.47 -2.72
CA ARG A 190 6.72 -3.33 -3.09
C ARG A 190 6.57 -2.19 -2.09
N MET A 191 7.52 -2.10 -1.15
CA MET A 191 7.46 -1.14 -0.04
C MET A 191 7.51 0.32 -0.48
N GLU A 192 8.17 0.65 -1.61
CA GLU A 192 8.16 2.00 -2.17
C GLU A 192 6.75 2.48 -2.53
N SER A 193 5.92 1.59 -3.10
CA SER A 193 4.53 1.92 -3.41
C SER A 193 3.71 2.17 -2.15
N VAL A 194 3.98 1.43 -1.08
CA VAL A 194 3.36 1.61 0.24
C VAL A 194 3.71 2.96 0.84
N GLU A 195 5.00 3.32 0.81
CA GLU A 195 5.47 4.64 1.28
C GLU A 195 4.77 5.80 0.58
N GLN A 196 4.54 5.68 -0.72
CA GLN A 196 3.96 6.74 -1.53
C GLN A 196 2.43 6.83 -1.40
N LEU A 197 1.73 5.68 -1.31
CA LEU A 197 0.29 5.63 -1.47
C LEU A 197 -0.49 5.47 -0.17
N CYS A 198 0.00 4.64 0.77
CA CYS A 198 -0.83 4.20 1.88
C CYS A 198 -0.89 5.23 3.02
N ASP A 199 -2.08 5.38 3.60
CA ASP A 199 -2.34 6.13 4.82
C ASP A 199 -2.15 5.22 6.04
N ASP A 200 -2.78 4.05 5.99
CA ASP A 200 -2.75 2.99 7.01
C ASP A 200 -2.20 1.71 6.40
N ILE A 201 -1.62 0.86 7.22
CA ILE A 201 -1.07 -0.42 6.79
C ILE A 201 -1.35 -1.54 7.80
N ALA A 202 -1.44 -2.77 7.32
CA ALA A 202 -1.33 -3.98 8.13
C ALA A 202 -0.32 -4.94 7.51
N LEU A 203 0.54 -5.51 8.33
CA LEU A 203 1.51 -6.52 7.96
C LEU A 203 1.03 -7.90 8.38
N ILE A 204 0.85 -8.79 7.41
CA ILE A 204 0.60 -10.22 7.64
C ILE A 204 1.90 -10.99 7.37
N ASN A 205 2.31 -11.80 8.31
CA ASN A 205 3.43 -12.73 8.16
C ASN A 205 3.10 -14.07 8.80
N LYS A 206 3.43 -15.17 8.13
CA LYS A 206 3.15 -16.53 8.60
C LYS A 206 1.69 -16.69 9.08
N SER A 207 0.75 -16.19 8.27
CA SER A 207 -0.70 -16.27 8.50
C SER A 207 -1.27 -15.41 9.64
N GLN A 208 -0.44 -14.64 10.34
CA GLN A 208 -0.84 -13.78 11.46
C GLN A 208 -0.63 -12.30 11.14
N LYS A 209 -1.46 -11.44 11.71
CA LYS A 209 -1.25 -10.00 11.69
C LYS A 209 -0.16 -9.65 12.72
N ILE A 210 0.93 -9.07 12.25
CA ILE A 210 2.09 -8.73 13.09
C ILE A 210 2.00 -7.28 13.59
N LEU A 211 1.55 -6.37 12.72
CA LEU A 211 1.33 -4.97 13.07
C LEU A 211 0.24 -4.37 12.20
N ASP A 212 -0.39 -3.32 12.70
CA ASP A 212 -1.30 -2.46 11.94
C ASP A 212 -1.38 -1.06 12.56
N GLY A 213 -1.81 -0.09 11.76
CA GLY A 213 -2.01 1.29 12.17
C GLY A 213 -1.66 2.29 11.07
N THR A 214 -1.66 3.58 11.43
CA THR A 214 -1.23 4.61 10.48
C THR A 214 0.26 4.44 10.15
N LYS A 215 0.62 4.66 8.89
CA LYS A 215 2.02 4.62 8.46
C LYS A 215 2.92 5.51 9.33
N ARG A 216 2.41 6.67 9.74
CA ARG A 216 3.12 7.62 10.60
C ARG A 216 3.40 7.03 11.99
N ASP A 217 2.39 6.46 12.63
CA ASP A 217 2.53 5.94 13.99
C ASP A 217 3.45 4.71 14.01
N ILE A 218 3.33 3.85 13.01
CA ILE A 218 4.23 2.70 12.85
C ILE A 218 5.67 3.20 12.70
N LYS A 219 5.96 4.12 11.77
CA LYS A 219 7.32 4.65 11.61
C LYS A 219 7.84 5.31 12.89
N ASN A 220 6.99 6.02 13.63
CA ASN A 220 7.38 6.64 14.89
C ASN A 220 7.71 5.62 15.99
N SER A 221 6.99 4.48 16.04
CA SER A 221 7.26 3.45 17.05
C SER A 221 8.58 2.67 16.80
N PHE A 222 9.10 2.74 15.58
CA PHE A 222 10.39 2.11 15.20
C PHE A 222 11.57 3.11 15.14
N LYS A 223 11.37 4.36 15.59
CA LYS A 223 12.48 5.31 15.70
C LYS A 223 13.49 4.82 16.72
N SER A 224 14.76 4.82 16.33
CA SER A 224 15.87 4.34 17.17
C SER A 224 16.64 5.44 17.88
N GLY A 225 16.21 6.71 17.76
CA GLY A 225 16.95 7.86 18.33
C GLY A 225 18.28 8.13 17.60
N LYS A 226 18.37 7.76 16.33
CA LYS A 226 19.51 8.07 15.49
C LYS A 226 19.29 9.39 14.75
N TYR A 227 20.37 10.14 14.55
CA TYR A 227 20.37 11.42 13.85
C TYR A 227 21.52 11.48 12.87
N VAL A 228 21.31 12.09 11.71
CA VAL A 228 22.37 12.45 10.76
C VAL A 228 22.61 13.94 10.87
N VAL A 229 23.86 14.33 11.07
CA VAL A 229 24.30 15.71 11.09
C VAL A 229 25.32 15.97 9.98
N ASN A 230 25.06 16.99 9.14
CA ASN A 230 26.05 17.54 8.20
C ASN A 230 26.63 18.79 8.81
N TYR A 231 27.98 18.91 8.85
CA TYR A 231 28.63 19.96 9.60
C TYR A 231 30.04 20.28 9.07
N LYS A 232 30.54 21.46 9.43
CA LYS A 232 31.96 21.81 9.35
C LYS A 232 32.61 21.83 10.72
N GLY A 233 33.85 21.42 10.81
CA GLY A 233 34.60 21.30 12.06
C GLY A 233 34.89 19.86 12.42
N SER A 234 35.08 19.58 13.71
CA SER A 234 35.44 18.24 14.18
C SER A 234 34.63 17.85 15.40
N LEU A 235 33.98 16.70 15.35
CA LEU A 235 33.27 16.07 16.48
C LEU A 235 34.23 15.18 17.29
N ASN A 236 35.37 15.77 17.71
CA ASN A 236 36.35 15.06 18.54
C ASN A 236 36.04 15.33 20.03
N GLY A 237 35.55 14.35 20.75
CA GLY A 237 35.32 14.43 22.17
C GLY A 237 34.22 13.52 22.68
N LEU A 238 34.16 13.37 24.00
CA LEU A 238 33.11 12.64 24.69
C LEU A 238 31.89 13.57 24.81
N SER A 239 30.78 13.28 24.07
CA SER A 239 29.49 13.95 24.27
C SER A 239 28.76 13.31 25.47
N THR A 240 28.01 14.15 26.19
CA THR A 240 27.13 13.68 27.28
C THR A 240 25.76 13.26 26.74
N ASN A 241 25.36 13.74 25.55
CA ASN A 241 24.01 13.61 25.01
C ASN A 241 23.91 12.58 23.88
N PHE A 242 25.02 12.26 23.20
CA PHE A 242 25.03 11.34 22.06
C PHE A 242 26.34 10.58 21.94
N ASP A 243 26.31 9.49 21.17
CA ASP A 243 27.48 8.77 20.68
C ASP A 243 27.60 8.94 19.16
N VAL A 244 28.81 9.09 18.65
CA VAL A 244 29.07 9.13 17.21
C VAL A 244 29.25 7.70 16.72
N LEU A 245 28.35 7.24 15.83
CA LEU A 245 28.37 5.88 15.29
C LEU A 245 29.29 5.77 14.08
N ASP A 246 29.22 6.76 13.18
CA ASP A 246 29.99 6.79 11.94
C ASP A 246 30.22 8.23 11.50
N THR A 247 31.30 8.46 10.75
CA THR A 247 31.64 9.76 10.18
C THR A 247 32.22 9.60 8.80
N THR A 248 31.68 10.30 7.83
CA THR A 248 32.16 10.37 6.45
C THR A 248 32.44 11.81 6.03
N VAL A 249 33.50 12.04 5.24
CA VAL A 249 33.78 13.33 4.61
C VAL A 249 33.02 13.38 3.30
N VAL A 250 32.11 14.36 3.15
CA VAL A 250 31.24 14.49 1.97
C VAL A 250 31.92 15.37 0.89
N GLN A 251 32.49 16.51 1.29
CA GLN A 251 33.24 17.44 0.42
C GLN A 251 34.21 18.23 1.30
N ASP A 252 35.30 18.77 0.69
CA ASP A 252 36.45 19.48 1.27
C ASP A 252 36.44 19.73 2.79
N ASP A 253 35.49 20.50 3.32
CA ASP A 253 35.37 20.79 4.76
C ASP A 253 34.02 20.30 5.37
N LEU A 254 33.19 19.58 4.60
CA LEU A 254 31.87 19.13 5.04
C LEU A 254 31.92 17.65 5.42
N SER A 255 31.63 17.36 6.66
CA SER A 255 31.48 15.99 7.21
C SER A 255 30.02 15.65 7.49
N GLU A 256 29.68 14.39 7.34
CA GLU A 256 28.43 13.80 7.78
C GLU A 256 28.71 12.77 8.88
N SER A 257 28.00 12.88 9.99
CA SER A 257 28.07 11.90 11.06
C SER A 257 26.71 11.35 11.41
N MET A 258 26.67 10.05 11.70
CA MET A 258 25.52 9.40 12.32
C MET A 258 25.68 9.39 13.83
N LEU A 259 24.71 9.94 14.54
CA LEU A 259 24.70 10.06 16.00
C LEU A 259 23.63 9.16 16.58
N GLN A 260 23.91 8.55 17.73
CA GLN A 260 22.95 7.84 18.57
C GLN A 260 22.67 8.67 19.81
N ALA A 261 21.42 9.06 20.02
CA ALA A 261 20.98 9.72 21.26
C ALA A 261 21.18 8.77 22.46
N LYS A 262 21.71 9.30 23.55
CA LYS A 262 21.75 8.56 24.82
C LYS A 262 20.37 8.51 25.46
N ALA A 263 20.13 7.54 26.30
CA ALA A 263 18.83 7.33 26.93
C ALA A 263 18.32 8.59 27.64
N GLY A 264 17.08 9.00 27.34
CA GLY A 264 16.42 10.15 27.95
C GLY A 264 16.80 11.51 27.35
N GLN A 265 17.69 11.58 26.37
CA GLN A 265 18.08 12.83 25.74
C GLN A 265 17.09 13.24 24.66
N LEU A 266 16.76 14.53 24.61
CA LEU A 266 15.88 15.10 23.59
C LEU A 266 16.70 15.60 22.38
N PRO A 267 16.12 15.66 21.16
CA PRO A 267 16.79 16.19 19.98
C PRO A 267 17.38 17.59 20.20
N ASN A 268 16.66 18.43 20.95
CA ASN A 268 17.12 19.79 21.26
C ASN A 268 18.38 19.83 22.15
N ASP A 269 18.59 18.85 23.02
CA ASP A 269 19.77 18.82 23.89
C ASP A 269 21.01 18.43 23.09
N ILE A 270 20.83 17.47 22.16
CA ILE A 270 21.86 17.09 21.19
C ILE A 270 22.21 18.29 20.30
N LEU A 271 21.19 18.96 19.73
CA LEU A 271 21.41 20.11 18.85
C LEU A 271 22.10 21.27 19.55
N LYS A 272 21.73 21.58 20.80
CA LYS A 272 22.41 22.62 21.60
C LYS A 272 23.89 22.30 21.82
N GLU A 273 24.25 21.06 22.06
CA GLU A 273 25.65 20.64 22.20
C GLU A 273 26.39 20.78 20.86
N LEU A 274 25.78 20.32 19.77
CA LEU A 274 26.36 20.39 18.43
C LEU A 274 26.69 21.83 17.97
N ILE A 275 25.77 22.78 18.14
CA ILE A 275 25.98 24.18 17.72
C ILE A 275 27.11 24.90 18.51
N ASN A 276 27.47 24.40 19.68
CA ASN A 276 28.61 24.91 20.45
C ASN A 276 29.96 24.30 20.01
N LEU A 277 29.94 23.15 19.32
CA LEU A 277 31.13 22.40 18.92
C LEU A 277 31.49 22.58 17.46
N ILE A 278 30.51 22.70 16.58
CA ILE A 278 30.65 22.64 15.15
C ILE A 278 29.70 23.62 14.44
N GLU A 279 29.97 23.92 13.17
CA GLU A 279 29.03 24.62 12.30
C GLU A 279 28.03 23.64 11.68
N VAL A 280 26.81 23.58 12.22
CA VAL A 280 25.76 22.63 11.79
C VAL A 280 25.12 23.13 10.50
N HIS A 281 25.14 22.32 9.43
CA HIS A 281 24.45 22.57 8.17
C HIS A 281 23.07 21.90 8.11
N SER A 282 22.97 20.67 8.61
CA SER A 282 21.67 19.99 8.77
C SER A 282 21.71 19.04 9.98
N PHE A 283 20.55 18.83 10.59
CA PHE A 283 20.35 17.87 11.68
C PHE A 283 19.00 17.18 11.44
N VAL A 284 19.00 15.88 11.12
CA VAL A 284 17.83 15.14 10.68
C VAL A 284 17.69 13.85 11.47
N GLU A 285 16.50 13.62 12.03
CA GLU A 285 16.21 12.35 12.69
C GLU A 285 16.09 11.22 11.65
N VAL A 286 16.76 10.11 11.90
CA VAL A 286 16.66 8.90 11.07
C VAL A 286 15.35 8.21 11.37
N VAL A 287 14.39 8.36 10.46
CA VAL A 287 13.10 7.66 10.53
C VAL A 287 13.16 6.46 9.61
N PRO A 288 12.97 5.23 10.12
CA PRO A 288 13.05 4.04 9.28
C PRO A 288 12.00 4.05 8.18
N SER A 289 12.32 3.50 7.02
CA SER A 289 11.36 3.27 5.97
C SER A 289 10.43 2.08 6.32
N ILE A 290 9.27 1.97 5.68
CA ILE A 290 8.42 0.79 5.84
C ILE A 290 9.15 -0.48 5.40
N ASN A 291 10.08 -0.37 4.43
CA ASN A 291 10.91 -1.48 4.01
C ASN A 291 11.86 -1.96 5.13
N ASP A 292 12.51 -1.03 5.84
CA ASP A 292 13.42 -1.37 6.94
C ASP A 292 12.65 -2.06 8.07
N ILE A 293 11.48 -1.50 8.44
CA ILE A 293 10.59 -2.09 9.44
C ILE A 293 10.13 -3.49 9.03
N PHE A 294 9.79 -3.66 7.74
CA PHE A 294 9.37 -4.96 7.20
C PHE A 294 10.49 -5.99 7.30
N ILE A 295 11.72 -5.64 6.89
CA ILE A 295 12.89 -6.52 6.97
C ILE A 295 13.16 -6.91 8.42
N ASP A 296 13.18 -5.93 9.33
CA ASP A 296 13.43 -6.15 10.76
C ASP A 296 12.45 -7.16 11.37
N ILE A 297 11.15 -7.02 11.06
CA ILE A 297 10.11 -7.91 11.58
C ILE A 297 10.18 -9.30 10.95
N VAL A 298 10.37 -9.39 9.64
CA VAL A 298 10.32 -10.67 8.90
C VAL A 298 11.59 -11.51 9.14
N GLU A 299 12.75 -10.87 9.24
CA GLU A 299 14.03 -11.54 9.50
C GLU A 299 14.32 -11.78 10.99
N GLY A 300 13.46 -11.27 11.87
CA GLY A 300 13.55 -11.51 13.31
C GLY A 300 14.58 -10.64 14.02
N GLY A 301 14.65 -9.34 13.67
CA GLY A 301 15.43 -8.35 14.44
C GLY A 301 16.88 -8.75 14.64
N LYS A 302 17.64 -8.84 13.55
CA LYS A 302 19.09 -8.86 13.63
C LYS A 302 19.60 -7.41 13.62
N SER A 303 19.46 -6.73 14.74
CA SER A 303 20.14 -5.47 15.01
C SER A 303 20.87 -5.57 16.33
#